data_ac41ed0e7963eed349804b3bc284e43e
#
_entry.id   ac41ed0e7963eed349804b3bc284e43e
#
_cell.length_a   1.000
_cell.length_b   1.000
_cell.length_c   1.000
_cell.angle_alpha   90.00
_cell.angle_beta   90.00
_cell.angle_gamma   90.00
#
_symmetry.space_group_name_H-M   'P 1'
#
loop_
_entity.id
_entity.type
_entity.pdbx_description
1 polymer ?
#
loop_
_entity_poly.entity_id
_entity_poly.type
_entity_poly.pdbx_seq_one_letter_code
_entity_poly.pdbx_strand_id
1 'polypeptide(L)'
;MMEGFPSHLAERTRHRNSVAAPHGSGPVVVWLKSSFRLHENPAIDLGRHIAAEHSLPLLIYHGIDERYPHASLRHHTMLLDAAVDMDEGCRKAGLRYVLHVARDGHRPSVMKAFSQSASCIITDLFPLPPWTNWVDSIAASSTCPVFDVDCHCVIPMPLFGKSVDRPYKFRDATKKMRKKRLQATWPTIDARPEPYTGPLPFEPVNVNEDIKNLSKRFELLSKCSIDPSVLPEI
;
A
#
# COMPACT_ATOMS: atom_id res chain seq x y z
N MET A 1 1.39 19.00 10.48
CA MET A 1 2.07 18.06 9.59
C MET A 1 1.36 17.82 8.24
N MET A 2 0.03 17.85 8.13
CA MET A 2 -0.64 17.79 6.82
C MET A 2 -0.62 19.14 6.06
N GLU A 3 -0.18 20.22 6.71
CA GLU A 3 -0.11 21.58 6.13
C GLU A 3 0.87 21.68 4.94
N GLY A 4 1.87 20.79 4.84
CA GLY A 4 2.80 20.74 3.70
C GLY A 4 2.36 19.85 2.54
N PHE A 5 1.32 19.05 2.69
CA PHE A 5 0.92 18.11 1.63
C PHE A 5 0.12 18.82 0.53
N PRO A 6 0.33 18.44 -0.76
CA PRO A 6 -0.56 18.85 -1.84
C PRO A 6 -2.02 18.59 -1.48
N SER A 7 -2.90 19.55 -1.75
CA SER A 7 -4.29 19.52 -1.27
C SER A 7 -5.05 18.24 -1.66
N HIS A 8 -4.82 17.72 -2.88
CA HIS A 8 -5.44 16.49 -3.36
C HIS A 8 -4.96 15.22 -2.64
N LEU A 9 -3.78 15.27 -1.97
CA LEU A 9 -3.27 14.21 -1.11
C LEU A 9 -3.72 14.42 0.34
N ALA A 10 -3.64 15.66 0.86
CA ALA A 10 -4.03 15.98 2.22
C ALA A 10 -5.48 15.58 2.53
N GLU A 11 -6.42 15.84 1.61
CA GLU A 11 -7.85 15.52 1.78
C GLU A 11 -8.16 14.01 1.82
N ARG A 12 -7.20 13.15 1.44
CA ARG A 12 -7.31 11.68 1.41
C ARG A 12 -6.57 11.00 2.54
N THR A 13 -5.74 11.75 3.26
CA THR A 13 -4.78 11.23 4.22
C THR A 13 -5.30 11.36 5.64
N ARG A 14 -5.06 10.31 6.46
CA ARG A 14 -5.23 10.36 7.91
C ARG A 14 -3.89 10.04 8.56
N HIS A 15 -3.53 10.80 9.58
CA HIS A 15 -2.41 10.50 10.45
C HIS A 15 -2.87 9.54 11.55
N ARG A 16 -2.17 8.42 11.73
CA ARG A 16 -2.63 7.30 12.56
C ARG A 16 -1.98 7.22 13.93
N ASN A 17 -0.90 7.97 14.16
CA ASN A 17 -0.23 8.03 15.47
C ASN A 17 0.19 9.46 15.80
N SER A 18 0.81 9.66 16.97
CA SER A 18 1.23 10.99 17.46
C SER A 18 2.64 11.41 17.03
N VAL A 19 3.36 10.57 16.27
CA VAL A 19 4.72 10.87 15.83
C VAL A 19 4.71 11.96 14.77
N ALA A 20 5.30 13.11 15.08
CA ALA A 20 5.03 14.33 14.33
C ALA A 20 5.67 14.39 12.94
N ALA A 21 6.89 13.92 12.73
CA ALA A 21 7.61 14.08 11.46
C ALA A 21 8.48 12.86 11.15
N PRO A 22 8.78 12.60 9.88
CA PRO A 22 9.80 11.64 9.49
C PRO A 22 11.13 11.94 10.18
N HIS A 23 11.83 10.92 10.64
CA HIS A 23 13.13 11.06 11.29
C HIS A 23 14.01 9.84 11.02
N GLY A 24 15.30 9.99 11.29
CA GLY A 24 16.30 8.95 10.98
C GLY A 24 16.66 8.91 9.48
N SER A 25 17.34 7.85 9.08
CA SER A 25 17.83 7.61 7.71
C SER A 25 17.18 6.39 7.04
N GLY A 26 16.16 5.82 7.66
CA GLY A 26 15.40 4.70 7.10
C GLY A 26 14.53 5.12 5.92
N PRO A 27 13.95 4.16 5.19
CA PRO A 27 13.11 4.47 4.05
C PRO A 27 11.77 5.09 4.46
N VAL A 28 11.17 5.86 3.53
CA VAL A 28 9.72 6.02 3.46
C VAL A 28 9.16 4.72 2.87
N VAL A 29 8.35 4.00 3.63
CA VAL A 29 7.75 2.72 3.21
C VAL A 29 6.31 2.95 2.77
N VAL A 30 6.00 2.67 1.52
CA VAL A 30 4.61 2.59 1.03
C VAL A 30 4.16 1.13 1.08
N TRP A 31 3.35 0.80 2.07
CA TRP A 31 2.80 -0.54 2.26
C TRP A 31 1.48 -0.68 1.53
N LEU A 32 1.48 -1.36 0.39
CA LEU A 32 0.29 -1.63 -0.40
C LEU A 32 -0.43 -2.89 0.10
N LYS A 33 -1.75 -2.80 0.26
CA LYS A 33 -2.64 -3.88 0.71
C LYS A 33 -3.79 -4.18 -0.25
N SER A 34 -4.24 -3.16 -0.99
CA SER A 34 -5.42 -3.25 -1.85
C SER A 34 -5.35 -2.41 -3.12
N SER A 35 -4.48 -1.41 -3.18
CA SER A 35 -4.35 -0.48 -4.31
C SER A 35 -3.10 -0.77 -5.14
N PHE A 36 -3.14 -1.87 -5.89
CA PHE A 36 -1.99 -2.35 -6.68
C PHE A 36 -1.97 -1.73 -8.08
N ARG A 37 -1.73 -0.44 -8.15
CA ARG A 37 -1.48 0.31 -9.38
C ARG A 37 -0.44 1.39 -9.14
N LEU A 38 0.36 1.69 -10.15
CA LEU A 38 1.33 2.79 -10.06
C LEU A 38 0.71 4.12 -10.47
N HIS A 39 -0.16 4.09 -11.49
CA HIS A 39 -0.81 5.28 -12.03
C HIS A 39 -1.89 5.80 -11.08
N GLU A 40 -1.90 7.13 -10.86
CA GLU A 40 -2.89 7.82 -10.01
C GLU A 40 -3.08 7.14 -8.65
N ASN A 41 -1.98 6.78 -8.00
CA ASN A 41 -2.01 6.13 -6.70
C ASN A 41 -1.65 7.12 -5.58
N PRO A 42 -2.66 7.62 -4.82
CA PRO A 42 -2.43 8.62 -3.78
C PRO A 42 -1.43 8.21 -2.70
N ALA A 43 -1.34 6.91 -2.36
CA ALA A 43 -0.38 6.45 -1.36
C ALA A 43 1.06 6.49 -1.88
N ILE A 44 1.29 6.09 -3.14
CA ILE A 44 2.61 6.18 -3.78
C ILE A 44 2.98 7.64 -4.00
N ASP A 45 2.04 8.48 -4.44
CA ASP A 45 2.27 9.91 -4.66
C ASP A 45 2.64 10.63 -3.36
N LEU A 46 1.95 10.31 -2.25
CA LEU A 46 2.31 10.83 -0.92
C LEU A 46 3.70 10.33 -0.49
N GLY A 47 4.02 9.06 -0.76
CA GLY A 47 5.34 8.49 -0.49
C GLY A 47 6.45 9.22 -1.24
N ARG A 48 6.26 9.48 -2.52
CA ARG A 48 7.20 10.26 -3.35
C ARG A 48 7.37 11.68 -2.84
N HIS A 49 6.27 12.34 -2.46
CA HIS A 49 6.29 13.69 -1.92
C HIS A 49 7.09 13.76 -0.61
N ILE A 50 6.75 12.93 0.38
CA ILE A 50 7.43 12.91 1.69
C ILE A 50 8.90 12.53 1.55
N ALA A 51 9.20 11.50 0.75
CA ALA A 51 10.58 11.06 0.55
C ALA A 51 11.46 12.16 -0.06
N ALA A 52 10.95 12.88 -1.06
CA ALA A 52 11.67 13.99 -1.68
C ALA A 52 11.82 15.18 -0.74
N GLU A 53 10.76 15.58 -0.04
CA GLU A 53 10.77 16.70 0.91
C GLU A 53 11.81 16.53 2.03
N HIS A 54 11.96 15.28 2.51
CA HIS A 54 12.89 14.95 3.60
C HIS A 54 14.21 14.34 3.12
N SER A 55 14.49 14.28 1.81
CA SER A 55 15.67 13.64 1.23
C SER A 55 15.86 12.19 1.71
N LEU A 56 14.77 11.43 1.81
CA LEU A 56 14.74 10.05 2.26
C LEU A 56 14.56 9.09 1.07
N PRO A 57 15.10 7.86 1.14
CA PRO A 57 14.84 6.86 0.10
C PRO A 57 13.42 6.30 0.20
N LEU A 58 12.87 5.90 -0.95
CA LEU A 58 11.52 5.34 -1.06
C LEU A 58 11.55 3.83 -1.29
N LEU A 59 10.68 3.11 -0.60
CA LEU A 59 10.44 1.67 -0.77
C LEU A 59 8.94 1.40 -0.94
N ILE A 60 8.56 0.73 -2.02
CA ILE A 60 7.20 0.21 -2.19
C ILE A 60 7.19 -1.25 -1.77
N TYR A 61 6.45 -1.55 -0.71
CA TYR A 61 6.33 -2.88 -0.12
C TYR A 61 4.95 -3.47 -0.38
N HIS A 62 4.93 -4.67 -0.95
CA HIS A 62 3.72 -5.48 -1.13
C HIS A 62 3.90 -6.78 -0.33
N GLY A 63 3.05 -6.98 0.69
CA GLY A 63 3.01 -8.18 1.50
C GLY A 63 1.77 -9.00 1.22
N ILE A 64 1.96 -10.26 0.84
CA ILE A 64 0.89 -11.25 0.71
C ILE A 64 0.97 -12.17 1.93
N ASP A 65 -0.10 -12.20 2.73
CA ASP A 65 -0.13 -12.95 4.00
C ASP A 65 -1.17 -14.08 3.93
N GLU A 66 -0.69 -15.31 4.04
CA GLU A 66 -1.53 -16.52 4.09
C GLU A 66 -2.46 -16.57 5.30
N ARG A 67 -2.17 -15.79 6.36
CA ARG A 67 -3.02 -15.68 7.57
C ARG A 67 -4.23 -14.76 7.39
N TYR A 68 -4.37 -14.14 6.22
CA TYR A 68 -5.59 -13.42 5.90
C TYR A 68 -6.80 -14.37 5.97
N PRO A 69 -7.88 -14.04 6.71
CA PRO A 69 -8.99 -14.98 6.95
C PRO A 69 -9.69 -15.52 5.69
N HIS A 70 -9.52 -14.84 4.57
CA HIS A 70 -10.07 -15.23 3.26
C HIS A 70 -8.96 -15.55 2.25
N ALA A 71 -7.78 -15.93 2.74
CA ALA A 71 -6.68 -16.33 1.88
C ALA A 71 -7.05 -17.61 1.13
N SER A 72 -6.97 -17.56 -0.18
CA SER A 72 -7.23 -18.68 -1.07
C SER A 72 -6.23 -18.68 -2.22
N LEU A 73 -6.11 -19.79 -2.90
CA LEU A 73 -5.24 -19.90 -4.06
C LEU A 73 -5.61 -18.89 -5.16
N ARG A 74 -6.91 -18.70 -5.40
CA ARG A 74 -7.41 -17.69 -6.34
C ARG A 74 -7.02 -16.27 -5.91
N HIS A 75 -7.18 -15.92 -4.63
CA HIS A 75 -6.81 -14.61 -4.09
C HIS A 75 -5.30 -14.37 -4.22
N HIS A 76 -4.47 -15.35 -3.81
CA HIS A 76 -3.02 -15.24 -3.93
C HIS A 76 -2.57 -15.13 -5.39
N THR A 77 -3.18 -15.90 -6.31
CA THR A 77 -2.90 -15.81 -7.74
C THR A 77 -3.14 -14.40 -8.28
N MET A 78 -4.29 -13.80 -7.95
CA MET A 78 -4.62 -12.41 -8.33
C MET A 78 -3.58 -11.41 -7.78
N LEU A 79 -3.17 -11.56 -6.52
CA LEU A 79 -2.17 -10.69 -5.91
C LEU A 79 -0.79 -10.84 -6.55
N LEU A 80 -0.41 -12.04 -6.97
CA LEU A 80 0.83 -12.30 -7.70
C LEU A 80 0.79 -11.70 -9.12
N ASP A 81 -0.35 -11.73 -9.80
CA ASP A 81 -0.52 -11.02 -11.09
C ASP A 81 -0.37 -9.52 -10.92
N ALA A 82 -1.01 -8.95 -9.89
CA ALA A 82 -0.85 -7.53 -9.55
C ALA A 82 0.62 -7.20 -9.20
N ALA A 83 1.35 -8.11 -8.57
CA ALA A 83 2.77 -7.91 -8.26
C ALA A 83 3.64 -7.84 -9.54
N VAL A 84 3.30 -8.59 -10.59
CA VAL A 84 4.00 -8.50 -11.89
C VAL A 84 3.82 -7.11 -12.50
N ASP A 85 2.60 -6.59 -12.52
CA ASP A 85 2.31 -5.25 -13.06
C ASP A 85 3.00 -4.15 -12.24
N MET A 86 2.98 -4.29 -10.91
CA MET A 86 3.63 -3.34 -10.01
C MET A 86 5.15 -3.33 -10.16
N ASP A 87 5.81 -4.50 -10.23
CA ASP A 87 7.26 -4.61 -10.42
C ASP A 87 7.68 -3.94 -11.73
N GLU A 88 6.97 -4.25 -12.82
CA GLU A 88 7.26 -3.68 -14.13
C GLU A 88 7.07 -2.16 -14.16
N GLY A 89 5.95 -1.67 -13.60
CA GLY A 89 5.66 -0.26 -13.52
C GLY A 89 6.66 0.50 -12.66
N CYS A 90 6.99 -0.01 -11.47
CA CYS A 90 7.95 0.60 -10.57
C CYS A 90 9.36 0.66 -11.16
N ARG A 91 9.81 -0.42 -11.82
CA ARG A 91 11.11 -0.46 -12.49
C ARG A 91 11.19 0.58 -13.62
N LYS A 92 10.15 0.73 -14.43
CA LYS A 92 10.09 1.78 -15.48
C LYS A 92 10.11 3.19 -14.89
N ALA A 93 9.56 3.37 -13.69
CA ALA A 93 9.51 4.65 -12.99
C ALA A 93 10.73 4.93 -12.10
N GLY A 94 11.74 4.03 -12.06
CA GLY A 94 12.92 4.15 -11.21
C GLY A 94 12.63 3.99 -9.72
N LEU A 95 11.54 3.29 -9.34
CA LEU A 95 11.15 3.03 -7.96
C LEU A 95 11.52 1.61 -7.55
N ARG A 96 11.91 1.42 -6.28
CA ARG A 96 12.12 0.08 -5.73
C ARG A 96 10.81 -0.50 -5.24
N TYR A 97 10.39 -1.58 -5.86
CA TYR A 97 9.29 -2.44 -5.42
C TYR A 97 9.84 -3.73 -4.84
N VAL A 98 9.25 -4.22 -3.76
CA VAL A 98 9.61 -5.50 -3.14
C VAL A 98 8.35 -6.28 -2.78
N LEU A 99 8.36 -7.55 -3.14
CA LEU A 99 7.29 -8.50 -2.85
C LEU A 99 7.72 -9.46 -1.72
N HIS A 100 6.87 -9.59 -0.71
CA HIS A 100 6.97 -10.63 0.31
C HIS A 100 5.73 -11.52 0.24
N VAL A 101 5.93 -12.83 0.20
CA VAL A 101 4.85 -13.83 0.30
C VAL A 101 5.10 -14.65 1.56
N ALA A 102 4.23 -14.49 2.55
CA ALA A 102 4.28 -15.29 3.77
C ALA A 102 3.93 -16.74 3.44
N ARG A 103 4.87 -17.64 3.73
CA ARG A 103 4.81 -19.07 3.43
C ARG A 103 5.67 -19.85 4.41
N ASP A 104 5.65 -21.15 4.34
CA ASP A 104 6.48 -21.98 5.21
C ASP A 104 7.97 -21.61 5.13
N GLY A 105 8.60 -21.46 6.30
CA GLY A 105 9.98 -20.98 6.44
C GLY A 105 10.18 -19.47 6.22
N HIS A 106 9.15 -18.71 5.79
CA HIS A 106 9.25 -17.27 5.43
C HIS A 106 8.09 -16.45 6.03
N ARG A 107 7.97 -16.46 7.38
CA ARG A 107 6.91 -15.73 8.14
C ARG A 107 7.45 -14.65 9.07
N PRO A 108 8.39 -13.77 8.67
CA PRO A 108 8.87 -12.70 9.52
C PRO A 108 7.77 -11.67 9.80
N SER A 109 7.90 -10.95 10.93
CA SER A 109 7.02 -9.83 11.25
C SER A 109 7.47 -8.55 10.52
N VAL A 110 7.34 -8.52 9.19
CA VAL A 110 7.90 -7.48 8.31
C VAL A 110 7.47 -6.07 8.73
N MET A 111 6.16 -5.85 8.89
CA MET A 111 5.67 -4.52 9.25
C MET A 111 6.06 -4.09 10.66
N LYS A 112 6.23 -5.03 11.60
CA LYS A 112 6.80 -4.74 12.93
C LYS A 112 8.25 -4.30 12.80
N ALA A 113 9.05 -4.92 11.94
CA ALA A 113 10.43 -4.49 11.70
C ALA A 113 10.46 -3.09 11.07
N PHE A 114 9.65 -2.82 10.03
CA PHE A 114 9.56 -1.49 9.44
C PHE A 114 9.04 -0.42 10.42
N SER A 115 8.15 -0.74 11.34
CA SER A 115 7.67 0.21 12.34
C SER A 115 8.78 0.73 13.28
N GLN A 116 9.93 0.05 13.34
CA GLN A 116 11.08 0.45 14.12
C GLN A 116 12.25 1.02 13.31
N SER A 117 12.29 0.78 12.00
CA SER A 117 13.43 1.14 11.14
C SER A 117 13.08 2.11 10.02
N ALA A 118 11.82 2.26 9.65
CA ALA A 118 11.38 3.22 8.64
C ALA A 118 11.37 4.65 9.21
N SER A 119 11.58 5.63 8.35
CA SER A 119 11.40 7.05 8.68
C SER A 119 9.95 7.48 8.57
N CYS A 120 9.14 6.80 7.77
CA CYS A 120 7.70 7.02 7.61
C CYS A 120 7.04 5.77 7.03
N ILE A 121 5.81 5.47 7.45
CA ILE A 121 4.98 4.41 6.86
C ILE A 121 3.72 5.03 6.28
N ILE A 122 3.44 4.71 5.02
CA ILE A 122 2.23 5.11 4.30
C ILE A 122 1.54 3.84 3.83
N THR A 123 0.23 3.77 3.95
CA THR A 123 -0.54 2.62 3.46
C THR A 123 -1.85 3.05 2.84
N ASP A 124 -2.42 2.23 1.98
CA ASP A 124 -3.75 2.47 1.44
C ASP A 124 -4.84 2.21 2.49
N LEU A 125 -5.80 3.11 2.55
CA LEU A 125 -6.94 3.03 3.45
C LEU A 125 -7.97 2.03 2.92
N PHE A 126 -8.21 0.96 3.70
CA PHE A 126 -9.35 0.09 3.53
C PHE A 126 -10.13 0.05 4.87
N PRO A 127 -11.41 0.45 4.91
CA PRO A 127 -12.10 0.82 6.15
C PRO A 127 -12.69 -0.36 6.93
N LEU A 128 -12.29 -1.59 6.62
CA LEU A 128 -12.85 -2.81 7.22
C LEU A 128 -11.76 -3.68 7.87
N PRO A 129 -12.08 -4.43 8.94
CA PRO A 129 -11.21 -5.49 9.43
C PRO A 129 -10.97 -6.55 8.35
N PRO A 130 -9.79 -7.20 8.35
CA PRO A 130 -8.70 -7.04 9.31
C PRO A 130 -7.73 -5.88 9.01
N TRP A 131 -7.88 -5.19 7.86
CA TRP A 131 -6.93 -4.12 7.43
C TRP A 131 -6.82 -2.98 8.43
N THR A 132 -7.95 -2.52 9.00
CA THR A 132 -7.94 -1.47 10.03
C THR A 132 -7.16 -1.91 11.26
N ASN A 133 -7.37 -3.15 11.73
CA ASN A 133 -6.69 -3.69 12.91
C ASN A 133 -5.18 -3.79 12.71
N TRP A 134 -4.74 -4.17 11.49
CA TRP A 134 -3.31 -4.22 11.16
C TRP A 134 -2.68 -2.83 11.19
N VAL A 135 -3.34 -1.83 10.61
CA VAL A 135 -2.85 -0.45 10.63
C VAL A 135 -2.81 0.11 12.04
N ASP A 136 -3.85 -0.15 12.85
CA ASP A 136 -3.91 0.28 14.25
C ASP A 136 -2.77 -0.33 15.08
N SER A 137 -2.51 -1.63 14.90
CA SER A 137 -1.42 -2.32 15.58
C SER A 137 -0.04 -1.76 15.22
N ILE A 138 0.19 -1.47 13.93
CA ILE A 138 1.44 -0.85 13.47
C ILE A 138 1.56 0.59 13.98
N ALA A 139 0.51 1.38 13.89
CA ALA A 139 0.50 2.77 14.36
C ALA A 139 0.79 2.87 15.86
N ALA A 140 0.23 1.96 16.66
CA ALA A 140 0.44 1.93 18.11
C ALA A 140 1.88 1.59 18.53
N SER A 141 2.61 0.84 17.70
CA SER A 141 3.98 0.39 18.01
C SER A 141 5.07 1.13 17.22
N SER A 142 4.69 1.98 16.27
CA SER A 142 5.64 2.61 15.36
C SER A 142 6.36 3.78 16.01
N THR A 143 7.68 3.84 15.78
CA THR A 143 8.53 4.97 16.17
C THR A 143 8.51 6.11 15.14
N CYS A 144 7.96 5.89 13.93
CA CYS A 144 7.82 6.88 12.87
C CYS A 144 6.36 7.23 12.58
N PRO A 145 6.07 8.32 11.83
CA PRO A 145 4.71 8.65 11.42
C PRO A 145 4.09 7.54 10.58
N VAL A 146 2.81 7.26 10.83
CA VAL A 146 2.01 6.31 10.06
C VAL A 146 0.82 7.05 9.45
N PHE A 147 0.67 6.96 8.13
CA PHE A 147 -0.43 7.55 7.38
C PHE A 147 -1.22 6.47 6.65
N ASP A 148 -2.55 6.57 6.66
CA ASP A 148 -3.38 5.85 5.71
C ASP A 148 -4.03 6.81 4.70
N VAL A 149 -4.14 6.38 3.44
CA VAL A 149 -4.52 7.21 2.31
C VAL A 149 -5.64 6.54 1.52
N ASP A 150 -6.76 7.23 1.32
CA ASP A 150 -7.86 6.72 0.50
C ASP A 150 -7.48 6.71 -0.99
N CYS A 151 -7.16 5.53 -1.49
CA CYS A 151 -6.78 5.28 -2.88
C CYS A 151 -7.95 4.86 -3.78
N HIS A 152 -9.16 4.69 -3.23
CA HIS A 152 -10.27 4.03 -3.91
C HIS A 152 -11.43 4.96 -4.25
N CYS A 153 -11.67 5.99 -3.43
CA CYS A 153 -12.87 6.79 -3.54
C CYS A 153 -12.69 8.07 -4.36
N VAL A 154 -13.62 8.33 -5.27
CA VAL A 154 -13.72 9.63 -5.95
C VAL A 154 -13.95 10.75 -4.93
N ILE A 155 -14.80 10.51 -3.93
CA ILE A 155 -14.95 11.36 -2.76
C ILE A 155 -14.20 10.70 -1.61
N PRO A 156 -13.05 11.23 -1.20
CA PRO A 156 -12.27 10.64 -0.13
C PRO A 156 -13.05 10.49 1.17
N MET A 157 -12.93 9.33 1.82
CA MET A 157 -13.58 9.08 3.10
C MET A 157 -13.17 10.10 4.17
N PRO A 158 -11.88 10.49 4.32
CA PRO A 158 -11.49 11.51 5.27
C PRO A 158 -12.12 12.87 4.99
N LEU A 159 -12.24 13.25 3.71
CA LEU A 159 -12.87 14.50 3.30
C LEU A 159 -14.38 14.51 3.56
N PHE A 160 -15.08 13.41 3.27
CA PHE A 160 -16.52 13.31 3.53
C PHE A 160 -16.83 13.29 5.04
N GLY A 161 -16.01 12.59 5.83
CA GLY A 161 -15.91 12.68 7.28
C GLY A 161 -17.15 12.29 8.08
N LYS A 162 -18.20 11.75 7.45
CA LYS A 162 -19.44 11.35 8.11
C LYS A 162 -20.08 10.12 7.48
N SER A 163 -20.91 9.44 8.25
CA SER A 163 -21.79 8.38 7.74
C SER A 163 -23.18 8.94 7.40
N VAL A 164 -23.86 8.28 6.48
CA VAL A 164 -25.25 8.54 6.15
C VAL A 164 -26.02 7.23 6.07
N ASP A 165 -27.26 7.26 6.52
CA ASP A 165 -28.11 6.08 6.68
C ASP A 165 -28.78 5.58 5.38
N ARG A 166 -28.73 6.38 4.32
CA ARG A 166 -29.38 6.08 3.03
C ARG A 166 -28.48 6.40 1.84
N PRO A 167 -28.41 5.51 0.83
CA PRO A 167 -27.60 5.75 -0.36
C PRO A 167 -27.93 7.03 -1.12
N TYR A 168 -29.21 7.41 -1.21
CA TYR A 168 -29.60 8.64 -1.90
C TYR A 168 -29.11 9.90 -1.18
N LYS A 169 -29.05 9.92 0.16
CA LYS A 169 -28.50 11.02 0.94
C LYS A 169 -27.00 11.23 0.65
N PHE A 170 -26.24 10.13 0.53
CA PHE A 170 -24.85 10.19 0.10
C PHE A 170 -24.72 10.75 -1.31
N ARG A 171 -25.51 10.22 -2.24
CA ARG A 171 -25.52 10.67 -3.64
C ARG A 171 -25.81 12.15 -3.75
N ASP A 172 -26.82 12.66 -3.03
CA ASP A 172 -27.25 14.05 -3.09
C ASP A 172 -26.22 14.97 -2.42
N ALA A 173 -25.69 14.59 -1.25
CA ALA A 173 -24.65 15.34 -0.54
C ALA A 173 -23.34 15.46 -1.35
N THR A 174 -23.03 14.46 -2.17
CA THR A 174 -21.78 14.40 -2.95
C THR A 174 -21.93 14.85 -4.42
N LYS A 175 -23.13 15.11 -4.92
CA LYS A 175 -23.43 15.33 -6.34
C LYS A 175 -22.53 16.39 -7.01
N LYS A 176 -22.41 17.58 -6.41
CA LYS A 176 -21.58 18.67 -6.96
C LYS A 176 -20.10 18.33 -6.93
N MET A 177 -19.63 17.81 -5.81
CA MET A 177 -18.22 17.44 -5.60
C MET A 177 -17.82 16.30 -6.56
N ARG A 178 -18.64 15.26 -6.68
CA ARG A 178 -18.41 14.13 -7.59
C ARG A 178 -18.33 14.60 -9.06
N LYS A 179 -19.28 15.46 -9.51
CA LYS A 179 -19.24 16.00 -10.88
C LYS A 179 -17.93 16.74 -11.17
N LYS A 180 -17.48 17.59 -10.24
CA LYS A 180 -16.21 18.34 -10.38
C LYS A 180 -15.01 17.39 -10.44
N ARG A 181 -14.96 16.38 -9.55
CA ARG A 181 -13.82 15.46 -9.44
C ARG A 181 -13.71 14.50 -10.63
N LEU A 182 -14.82 14.03 -11.17
CA LEU A 182 -14.82 13.17 -12.37
C LEU A 182 -14.34 13.89 -13.64
N GLN A 183 -14.32 15.23 -13.64
CA GLN A 183 -13.83 16.04 -14.76
C GLN A 183 -12.39 16.53 -14.53
N ALA A 184 -11.83 16.33 -13.34
CA ALA A 184 -10.49 16.80 -13.00
C ALA A 184 -9.46 15.73 -13.36
N THR A 185 -8.35 16.18 -13.94
CA THR A 185 -7.16 15.33 -14.12
C THR A 185 -6.46 15.16 -12.77
N TRP A 186 -5.91 13.97 -12.53
CA TRP A 186 -5.09 13.72 -11.36
C TRP A 186 -3.80 14.55 -11.44
N PRO A 187 -3.44 15.32 -10.41
CA PRO A 187 -2.22 16.12 -10.43
C PRO A 187 -0.98 15.22 -10.43
N THR A 188 -0.03 15.54 -11.29
CA THR A 188 1.26 14.82 -11.35
C THR A 188 2.15 15.19 -10.17
N ILE A 189 2.78 14.20 -9.57
CA ILE A 189 3.85 14.38 -8.58
C ILE A 189 5.19 14.12 -9.29
N ASP A 190 5.93 15.18 -9.58
CA ASP A 190 7.21 15.11 -10.30
C ASP A 190 8.39 14.70 -9.41
N ALA A 191 8.15 14.54 -8.10
CA ALA A 191 9.16 14.11 -7.16
C ALA A 191 9.72 12.73 -7.52
N ARG A 192 11.05 12.62 -7.54
CA ARG A 192 11.79 11.39 -7.87
C ARG A 192 12.80 11.09 -6.76
N PRO A 193 12.31 10.61 -5.60
CA PRO A 193 13.19 10.23 -4.51
C PRO A 193 14.07 9.04 -4.91
N GLU A 194 15.24 8.94 -4.27
CA GLU A 194 16.13 7.81 -4.46
C GLU A 194 15.43 6.49 -4.04
N PRO A 195 15.63 5.40 -4.79
CA PRO A 195 15.14 4.10 -4.38
C PRO A 195 15.92 3.60 -3.15
N TYR A 196 15.22 2.99 -2.18
CA TYR A 196 15.87 2.41 -1.03
C TYR A 196 16.73 1.20 -1.42
N THR A 197 18.03 1.24 -1.13
CA THR A 197 19.00 0.17 -1.45
C THR A 197 19.45 -0.64 -0.22
N GLY A 198 19.01 -0.24 0.98
CA GLY A 198 19.40 -0.90 2.22
C GLY A 198 18.83 -2.32 2.42
N PRO A 199 19.16 -2.95 3.55
CA PRO A 199 18.72 -4.30 3.86
C PRO A 199 17.22 -4.38 4.09
N LEU A 200 16.62 -5.53 3.76
CA LEU A 200 15.23 -5.83 4.01
C LEU A 200 15.10 -6.78 5.20
N PRO A 201 14.05 -6.67 6.03
CA PRO A 201 13.81 -7.57 7.15
C PRO A 201 13.22 -8.93 6.71
N PHE A 202 13.31 -9.26 5.43
CA PHE A 202 12.82 -10.49 4.81
C PHE A 202 13.56 -10.77 3.52
N GLU A 203 13.45 -11.99 3.03
CA GLU A 203 13.92 -12.39 1.71
C GLU A 203 12.83 -12.05 0.68
N PRO A 204 13.09 -11.10 -0.25
CA PRO A 204 12.10 -10.72 -1.26
C PRO A 204 11.94 -11.82 -2.31
N VAL A 205 10.70 -12.00 -2.79
CA VAL A 205 10.41 -12.87 -3.93
C VAL A 205 10.86 -12.18 -5.21
N ASN A 206 11.59 -12.89 -6.05
CA ASN A 206 11.97 -12.37 -7.37
C ASN A 206 10.78 -12.53 -8.34
N VAL A 207 10.12 -11.40 -8.64
CA VAL A 207 8.92 -11.38 -9.47
C VAL A 207 9.17 -11.97 -10.86
N ASN A 208 10.32 -11.68 -11.48
CA ASN A 208 10.62 -12.15 -12.82
C ASN A 208 10.93 -13.66 -12.88
N GLU A 209 11.66 -14.17 -11.88
CA GLU A 209 12.09 -15.56 -11.85
C GLU A 209 11.06 -16.48 -11.21
N ASP A 210 10.40 -16.04 -10.13
CA ASP A 210 9.57 -16.90 -9.30
C ASP A 210 8.07 -16.77 -9.64
N ILE A 211 7.63 -15.61 -10.14
CA ILE A 211 6.20 -15.36 -10.38
C ILE A 211 5.84 -15.51 -11.87
N LYS A 212 6.65 -14.96 -12.78
CA LYS A 212 6.39 -15.09 -14.23
C LYS A 212 6.61 -16.52 -14.74
N ASN A 213 7.40 -17.31 -14.04
CA ASN A 213 7.56 -18.74 -14.31
C ASN A 213 6.44 -19.51 -13.61
N LEU A 214 5.51 -20.09 -14.37
CA LEU A 214 4.33 -20.78 -13.82
C LEU A 214 4.69 -21.93 -12.88
N SER A 215 5.69 -22.74 -13.20
CA SER A 215 6.09 -23.87 -12.35
C SER A 215 6.63 -23.40 -10.99
N LYS A 216 7.50 -22.39 -10.98
CA LYS A 216 8.03 -21.79 -9.75
C LYS A 216 6.93 -21.08 -8.94
N ARG A 217 6.00 -20.41 -9.63
CA ARG A 217 4.84 -19.79 -9.01
C ARG A 217 3.96 -20.81 -8.29
N PHE A 218 3.68 -21.96 -8.90
CA PHE A 218 2.94 -23.04 -8.25
C PHE A 218 3.72 -23.64 -7.08
N GLU A 219 5.03 -23.83 -7.20
CA GLU A 219 5.88 -24.26 -6.09
C GLU A 219 5.83 -23.27 -4.92
N LEU A 220 5.89 -21.97 -5.18
CA LEU A 220 5.78 -20.93 -4.15
C LEU A 220 4.42 -20.98 -3.46
N LEU A 221 3.33 -21.11 -4.23
CA LEU A 221 1.96 -21.16 -3.69
C LEU A 221 1.71 -22.46 -2.90
N SER A 222 2.33 -23.57 -3.26
CA SER A 222 2.20 -24.85 -2.53
C SER A 222 2.79 -24.81 -1.11
N LYS A 223 3.68 -23.83 -0.84
CA LYS A 223 4.26 -23.56 0.49
C LYS A 223 3.40 -22.65 1.36
N CYS A 224 2.30 -22.12 0.83
CA CYS A 224 1.35 -21.29 1.54
C CYS A 224 0.23 -22.12 2.17
N SER A 225 -0.13 -21.84 3.42
CA SER A 225 -1.29 -22.45 4.10
C SER A 225 -2.57 -21.74 3.71
N ILE A 226 -3.05 -21.96 2.47
CA ILE A 226 -4.21 -21.29 1.89
C ILE A 226 -5.22 -22.33 1.38
N ASP A 227 -6.48 -21.90 1.24
CA ASP A 227 -7.55 -22.74 0.69
C ASP A 227 -7.33 -22.99 -0.81
N PRO A 228 -7.11 -24.26 -1.25
CA PRO A 228 -6.91 -24.59 -2.66
C PRO A 228 -8.22 -24.83 -3.43
N SER A 229 -9.39 -24.80 -2.75
CA SER A 229 -10.66 -25.30 -3.29
C SER A 229 -11.26 -24.49 -4.43
N VAL A 230 -10.71 -23.31 -4.74
CA VAL A 230 -11.23 -22.40 -5.76
C VAL A 230 -10.15 -22.13 -6.83
N LEU A 231 -9.62 -23.18 -7.43
CA LEU A 231 -8.93 -23.04 -8.72
C LEU A 231 -9.99 -22.94 -9.82
N PRO A 232 -9.94 -21.93 -10.70
CA PRO A 232 -10.62 -22.08 -11.97
C PRO A 232 -9.97 -23.28 -12.68
N GLU A 233 -10.77 -24.21 -13.16
CA GLU A 233 -10.31 -25.16 -14.18
C GLU A 233 -9.79 -24.31 -15.35
N ILE A 234 -8.47 -24.35 -15.55
CA ILE A 234 -7.80 -23.72 -16.67
C ILE A 234 -7.66 -24.78 -17.76
#